data_7ca5bad655ead6684f3fddbe98f68e7c
#
_entry.id   7ca5bad655ead6684f3fddbe98f68e7c
#
_cell.length_a   1.000
_cell.length_b   1.000
_cell.length_c   1.000
_cell.angle_alpha   90.00
_cell.angle_beta   90.00
_cell.angle_gamma   90.00
#
_symmetry.space_group_name_H-M   'P 1'
#
loop_
_entity.id
_entity.type
_entity.pdbx_description
1 polymer ?
#
loop_
_entity_poly.entity_id
_entity_poly.type
_entity_poly.pdbx_seq_one_letter_code
_entity_poly.pdbx_strand_id
1 'polypeptide(L)'
;MIFKAARWLREMGILGINLRNAEYIMRCNPRSAFPLVDDKMLTKRLAEKNQIPTPPLYHMIESHGDMAGFKREFEGQREFVVKPSRGTGGSGILLITDHTAKGLVMQSGEIISWVDLTYHISDILSGIHSLEGLEDRALIEALVHPDLVFDAVTYRGVPDIRIIVYRGVPVMGMARLPTRVSDGKANLHRGAIGVGIDMGKGTTLNAVHHSGVVTHHPDTGNPVTGIQVPYWESMLLMAAKAVDMTGLGYLGVDLVIDRERGPLLLELNARLGLQIQIANQAGLLRRLELIDKASPDILATPEARVAWALQTFIIRDVLAGKEK
;
A
#
# COMPACT_ATOMS: atom_id res chain seq x y z
N MET A 1 -16.87 24.67 -20.94
CA MET A 1 -15.58 24.68 -20.23
C MET A 1 -15.19 23.28 -19.73
N ILE A 2 -16.05 22.56 -19.01
CA ILE A 2 -15.77 21.23 -18.41
C ILE A 2 -15.35 20.17 -19.46
N PHE A 3 -16.03 20.08 -20.59
CA PHE A 3 -15.68 19.13 -21.67
C PHE A 3 -14.31 19.37 -22.29
N LYS A 4 -13.88 20.64 -22.40
CA LYS A 4 -12.53 20.98 -22.89
C LYS A 4 -11.45 20.54 -21.92
N ALA A 5 -11.66 20.73 -20.61
CA ALA A 5 -10.73 20.29 -19.57
C ALA A 5 -10.61 18.76 -19.50
N ALA A 6 -11.73 18.04 -19.57
CA ALA A 6 -11.74 16.57 -19.58
C ALA A 6 -11.00 16.00 -20.80
N ARG A 7 -11.22 16.60 -21.99
CA ARG A 7 -10.52 16.21 -23.21
C ARG A 7 -9.01 16.47 -23.09
N TRP A 8 -8.62 17.64 -22.63
CA TRP A 8 -7.21 18.00 -22.42
C TRP A 8 -6.51 17.05 -21.45
N LEU A 9 -7.14 16.73 -20.29
CA LEU A 9 -6.60 15.75 -19.33
C LEU A 9 -6.40 14.36 -19.97
N ARG A 10 -7.34 13.93 -20.81
CA ARG A 10 -7.21 12.68 -21.54
C ARG A 10 -6.09 12.70 -22.57
N GLU A 11 -5.92 13.81 -23.30
CA GLU A 11 -4.81 14.03 -24.23
C GLU A 11 -3.46 14.01 -23.52
N MET A 12 -3.40 14.47 -22.26
CA MET A 12 -2.24 14.36 -21.38
C MET A 12 -2.06 12.94 -20.80
N GLY A 13 -2.92 12.01 -21.14
CA GLY A 13 -2.87 10.61 -20.65
C GLY A 13 -3.32 10.44 -19.21
N ILE A 14 -4.02 11.41 -18.63
CA ILE A 14 -4.57 11.29 -17.27
C ILE A 14 -5.78 10.35 -17.28
N LEU A 15 -5.72 9.32 -16.43
CA LEU A 15 -6.83 8.41 -16.19
C LEU A 15 -7.82 9.05 -15.22
N GLY A 16 -9.03 9.35 -15.70
CA GLY A 16 -10.13 9.86 -14.85
C GLY A 16 -10.84 8.73 -14.11
N ILE A 17 -11.50 9.08 -12.98
CA ILE A 17 -12.13 8.10 -12.08
C ILE A 17 -13.24 7.27 -12.77
N ASN A 18 -14.05 7.88 -13.62
CA ASN A 18 -15.12 7.18 -14.33
C ASN A 18 -14.56 6.16 -15.33
N LEU A 19 -13.54 6.55 -16.10
CA LEU A 19 -12.88 5.66 -17.04
C LEU A 19 -12.18 4.51 -16.32
N ARG A 20 -11.49 4.81 -15.19
CA ARG A 20 -10.89 3.78 -14.34
C ARG A 20 -11.94 2.76 -13.89
N ASN A 21 -13.10 3.24 -13.40
CA ASN A 21 -14.14 2.35 -12.90
C ASN A 21 -14.71 1.48 -14.01
N ALA A 22 -15.07 2.06 -15.16
CA ALA A 22 -15.72 1.35 -16.26
C ALA A 22 -14.78 0.37 -16.98
N GLU A 23 -13.60 0.85 -17.41
CA GLU A 23 -12.75 0.07 -18.33
C GLU A 23 -11.70 -0.79 -17.59
N TYR A 24 -11.31 -0.41 -16.37
CA TYR A 24 -10.23 -1.13 -15.68
C TYR A 24 -10.75 -1.92 -14.47
N ILE A 25 -11.56 -1.32 -13.59
CA ILE A 25 -12.07 -2.06 -12.44
C ILE A 25 -13.20 -3.02 -12.85
N MET A 26 -14.28 -2.52 -13.45
CA MET A 26 -15.44 -3.37 -13.75
C MET A 26 -15.14 -4.43 -14.80
N ARG A 27 -14.27 -4.13 -15.76
CA ARG A 27 -13.91 -5.03 -16.84
C ARG A 27 -12.87 -6.08 -16.43
N CYS A 28 -11.92 -5.71 -15.57
CA CYS A 28 -10.76 -6.55 -15.26
C CYS A 28 -10.82 -7.22 -13.89
N ASN A 29 -11.72 -6.76 -13.00
CA ASN A 29 -11.83 -7.25 -11.63
C ASN A 29 -13.20 -7.93 -11.42
N PRO A 30 -13.30 -9.26 -11.49
CA PRO A 30 -14.53 -9.95 -11.15
C PRO A 30 -14.89 -9.71 -9.68
N ARG A 31 -16.15 -9.34 -9.41
CA ARG A 31 -16.62 -9.03 -8.04
C ARG A 31 -16.44 -10.21 -7.07
N SER A 32 -16.50 -11.45 -7.55
CA SER A 32 -16.28 -12.64 -6.75
C SER A 32 -14.85 -12.72 -6.16
N ALA A 33 -13.89 -12.02 -6.75
CA ALA A 33 -12.51 -11.98 -6.25
C ALA A 33 -12.25 -10.83 -5.25
N PHE A 34 -13.18 -9.90 -5.06
CA PHE A 34 -13.00 -8.77 -4.12
C PHE A 34 -12.77 -9.20 -2.67
N PRO A 35 -13.44 -10.23 -2.12
CA PRO A 35 -13.16 -10.71 -0.78
C PRO A 35 -11.69 -11.10 -0.56
N LEU A 36 -10.98 -11.54 -1.62
CA LEU A 36 -9.56 -11.93 -1.55
C LEU A 36 -8.63 -10.75 -1.22
N VAL A 37 -9.07 -9.52 -1.43
CA VAL A 37 -8.30 -8.29 -1.19
C VAL A 37 -8.94 -7.39 -0.15
N ASP A 38 -10.25 -7.51 0.09
CA ASP A 38 -10.98 -6.76 1.12
C ASP A 38 -10.78 -7.39 2.51
N ASP A 39 -10.35 -8.67 2.61
CA ASP A 39 -10.03 -9.38 3.84
C ASP A 39 -8.52 -9.69 3.91
N LYS A 40 -7.81 -9.04 4.83
CA LYS A 40 -6.35 -9.19 5.00
C LYS A 40 -5.92 -10.61 5.34
N MET A 41 -6.78 -11.37 6.05
CA MET A 41 -6.46 -12.77 6.36
C MET A 41 -6.50 -13.64 5.11
N LEU A 42 -7.48 -13.43 4.22
CA LEU A 42 -7.54 -14.14 2.93
C LEU A 42 -6.35 -13.74 2.04
N THR A 43 -6.04 -12.45 1.97
CA THR A 43 -4.83 -11.97 1.25
C THR A 43 -3.57 -12.64 1.78
N LYS A 44 -3.40 -12.71 3.11
CA LYS A 44 -2.23 -13.31 3.76
C LYS A 44 -2.08 -14.79 3.45
N ARG A 45 -3.15 -15.57 3.55
CA ARG A 45 -3.15 -17.00 3.18
C ARG A 45 -2.79 -17.25 1.72
N LEU A 46 -3.29 -16.39 0.82
CA LEU A 46 -2.94 -16.45 -0.59
C LEU A 46 -1.48 -16.08 -0.82
N ALA A 47 -0.98 -15.04 -0.15
CA ALA A 47 0.41 -14.61 -0.23
C ALA A 47 1.36 -15.71 0.22
N GLU A 48 1.09 -16.36 1.35
CA GLU A 48 1.86 -17.49 1.87
C GLU A 48 1.91 -18.65 0.86
N LYS A 49 0.76 -19.04 0.29
CA LYS A 49 0.67 -20.08 -0.74
C LYS A 49 1.49 -19.74 -1.99
N ASN A 50 1.63 -18.46 -2.31
CA ASN A 50 2.38 -17.98 -3.47
C ASN A 50 3.80 -17.48 -3.12
N GLN A 51 4.28 -17.77 -1.92
CA GLN A 51 5.62 -17.39 -1.44
C GLN A 51 5.88 -15.88 -1.50
N ILE A 52 4.85 -15.08 -1.25
CA ILE A 52 4.94 -13.63 -1.11
C ILE A 52 5.04 -13.30 0.38
N PRO A 53 6.16 -12.71 0.85
CA PRO A 53 6.34 -12.39 2.26
C PRO A 53 5.30 -11.38 2.77
N THR A 54 4.76 -11.64 3.97
CA THR A 54 3.88 -10.72 4.71
C THR A 54 4.39 -10.58 6.14
N PRO A 55 3.99 -9.54 6.90
CA PRO A 55 4.32 -9.48 8.33
C PRO A 55 3.87 -10.78 9.02
N PRO A 56 4.71 -11.41 9.85
CA PRO A 56 4.35 -12.65 10.55
C PRO A 56 3.06 -12.49 11.38
N LEU A 57 2.12 -13.41 11.22
CA LEU A 57 0.91 -13.48 12.03
C LEU A 57 1.24 -14.26 13.31
N TYR A 58 1.07 -13.63 14.47
CA TYR A 58 1.26 -14.27 15.76
C TYR A 58 -0.02 -14.97 16.23
N HIS A 59 -1.17 -14.27 16.10
CA HIS A 59 -2.45 -14.77 16.57
C HIS A 59 -3.61 -14.15 15.80
N MET A 60 -4.75 -14.82 15.78
CA MET A 60 -6.00 -14.30 15.24
C MET A 60 -7.11 -14.52 16.27
N ILE A 61 -7.85 -13.45 16.57
CA ILE A 61 -9.00 -13.48 17.46
C ILE A 61 -10.26 -13.37 16.60
N GLU A 62 -11.08 -14.42 16.58
CA GLU A 62 -12.31 -14.50 15.79
C GLU A 62 -13.57 -14.28 16.64
N SER A 63 -13.47 -14.51 17.95
CA SER A 63 -14.58 -14.37 18.89
C SER A 63 -14.13 -13.87 20.26
N HIS A 64 -15.09 -13.43 21.08
CA HIS A 64 -14.81 -13.06 22.47
C HIS A 64 -14.24 -14.24 23.30
N GLY A 65 -14.57 -15.48 22.92
CA GLY A 65 -14.03 -16.68 23.56
C GLY A 65 -12.52 -16.82 23.39
N ASP A 66 -11.99 -16.39 22.26
CA ASP A 66 -10.55 -16.47 21.93
C ASP A 66 -9.72 -15.47 22.74
N MET A 67 -10.34 -14.45 23.33
CA MET A 67 -9.66 -13.49 24.22
C MET A 67 -9.30 -14.10 25.58
N ALA A 68 -9.93 -15.21 25.95
CA ALA A 68 -9.61 -15.92 27.17
C ALA A 68 -8.20 -16.54 27.08
N GLY A 69 -7.27 -15.97 27.82
CA GLY A 69 -5.86 -16.41 27.78
C GLY A 69 -4.94 -15.54 26.90
N PHE A 70 -5.48 -14.69 26.03
CA PHE A 70 -4.69 -13.79 25.17
C PHE A 70 -3.65 -13.00 25.96
N LYS A 71 -4.03 -12.38 27.09
CA LYS A 71 -3.06 -11.67 27.95
C LYS A 71 -1.88 -12.57 28.35
N ARG A 72 -2.13 -13.78 28.82
CA ARG A 72 -1.10 -14.72 29.28
C ARG A 72 -0.17 -15.16 28.13
N GLU A 73 -0.71 -15.32 26.93
CA GLU A 73 0.06 -15.70 25.75
C GLU A 73 0.99 -14.55 25.28
N PHE A 74 0.52 -13.32 25.39
CA PHE A 74 1.23 -12.13 24.92
C PHE A 74 1.95 -11.32 25.99
N GLU A 75 1.90 -11.73 27.26
CA GLU A 75 2.54 -11.00 28.36
C GLU A 75 4.08 -10.89 28.20
N GLY A 76 4.69 -11.85 27.52
CA GLY A 76 6.12 -11.84 27.17
C GLY A 76 6.47 -11.16 25.86
N GLN A 77 5.47 -10.81 25.04
CA GLN A 77 5.68 -10.17 23.75
C GLN A 77 5.83 -8.66 23.95
N ARG A 78 7.01 -8.13 23.61
CA ARG A 78 7.31 -6.70 23.82
C ARG A 78 6.57 -5.82 22.84
N GLU A 79 6.47 -6.22 21.59
CA GLU A 79 5.93 -5.41 20.50
C GLU A 79 5.06 -6.25 19.56
N PHE A 80 3.97 -5.67 19.10
CA PHE A 80 3.05 -6.27 18.13
C PHE A 80 2.08 -5.22 17.57
N VAL A 81 1.39 -5.60 16.49
CA VAL A 81 0.32 -4.79 15.90
C VAL A 81 -0.99 -5.54 16.04
N VAL A 82 -2.03 -4.84 16.47
CA VAL A 82 -3.43 -5.32 16.40
C VAL A 82 -4.12 -4.57 15.28
N LYS A 83 -4.76 -5.29 14.36
CA LYS A 83 -5.48 -4.68 13.24
C LYS A 83 -6.71 -5.49 12.84
N PRO A 84 -7.79 -4.83 12.36
CA PRO A 84 -8.94 -5.51 11.82
C PRO A 84 -8.61 -6.19 10.48
N SER A 85 -9.16 -7.37 10.23
CA SER A 85 -8.98 -8.08 8.96
C SER A 85 -9.60 -7.32 7.79
N ARG A 86 -10.76 -6.67 7.99
CA ARG A 86 -11.53 -5.95 6.96
C ARG A 86 -11.48 -4.43 7.10
N GLY A 87 -10.66 -3.90 8.00
CA GLY A 87 -10.50 -2.47 8.21
C GLY A 87 -9.82 -1.77 7.03
N THR A 88 -10.13 -0.49 6.83
CA THR A 88 -9.58 0.35 5.76
C THR A 88 -8.94 1.63 6.28
N GLY A 89 -8.00 2.18 5.51
CA GLY A 89 -7.42 3.50 5.78
C GLY A 89 -6.70 3.63 7.12
N GLY A 90 -6.26 2.52 7.71
CA GLY A 90 -5.59 2.49 9.01
C GLY A 90 -6.54 2.69 10.20
N SER A 91 -7.87 2.52 10.02
CA SER A 91 -8.83 2.51 11.14
C SER A 91 -8.67 1.23 11.95
N GLY A 92 -8.71 1.33 13.28
CA GLY A 92 -8.61 0.19 14.18
C GLY A 92 -7.21 -0.43 14.30
N ILE A 93 -6.17 0.17 13.72
CA ILE A 93 -4.80 -0.30 13.88
C ILE A 93 -4.23 0.27 15.18
N LEU A 94 -3.74 -0.63 16.04
CA LEU A 94 -3.05 -0.31 17.29
C LEU A 94 -1.65 -0.89 17.26
N LEU A 95 -0.63 -0.03 17.42
CA LEU A 95 0.77 -0.43 17.43
C LEU A 95 1.31 -0.40 18.86
N ILE A 96 1.66 -1.56 19.37
CA ILE A 96 2.34 -1.71 20.66
C ILE A 96 3.84 -1.82 20.40
N THR A 97 4.61 -0.94 21.00
CA THR A 97 6.06 -0.81 20.78
C THR A 97 6.88 -1.29 21.96
N ASP A 98 6.28 -1.40 23.13
CA ASP A 98 6.93 -1.97 24.32
C ASP A 98 5.88 -2.43 25.36
N HIS A 99 6.33 -3.26 26.30
CA HIS A 99 5.55 -3.70 27.44
C HIS A 99 6.33 -3.36 28.73
N THR A 100 5.70 -2.64 29.62
CA THR A 100 6.26 -2.18 30.88
C THR A 100 5.40 -2.65 32.06
N ALA A 101 5.91 -2.51 33.29
CA ALA A 101 5.13 -2.77 34.50
C ALA A 101 3.86 -1.90 34.63
N LYS A 102 3.78 -0.75 33.90
CA LYS A 102 2.63 0.15 33.88
C LYS A 102 1.59 -0.22 32.83
N GLY A 103 1.93 -1.06 31.85
CA GLY A 103 1.06 -1.47 30.74
C GLY A 103 1.77 -1.50 29.41
N LEU A 104 0.99 -1.52 28.35
CA LEU A 104 1.41 -1.59 26.95
C LEU A 104 1.69 -0.17 26.44
N VAL A 105 2.85 0.05 25.86
CA VAL A 105 3.28 1.35 25.31
C VAL A 105 2.88 1.41 23.83
N MET A 106 2.04 2.37 23.47
CA MET A 106 1.68 2.64 22.09
C MET A 106 2.78 3.42 21.36
N GLN A 107 2.76 3.39 20.04
CA GLN A 107 3.68 4.21 19.21
C GLN A 107 3.56 5.72 19.49
N SER A 108 2.42 6.20 19.95
CA SER A 108 2.22 7.59 20.40
C SER A 108 3.03 7.94 21.66
N GLY A 109 3.46 6.92 22.41
CA GLY A 109 4.03 7.03 23.76
C GLY A 109 2.99 6.93 24.88
N GLU A 110 1.72 6.82 24.55
CA GLU A 110 0.64 6.57 25.50
C GLU A 110 0.75 5.14 26.06
N ILE A 111 0.39 4.98 27.33
CA ILE A 111 0.35 3.66 28.00
C ILE A 111 -1.10 3.26 28.20
N ILE A 112 -1.45 2.10 27.67
CA ILE A 112 -2.77 1.50 27.83
C ILE A 112 -2.71 0.23 28.68
N SER A 113 -3.81 -0.12 29.33
CA SER A 113 -3.93 -1.38 30.07
C SER A 113 -4.28 -2.54 29.14
N TRP A 114 -4.12 -3.77 29.64
CA TRP A 114 -4.64 -4.97 28.96
C TRP A 114 -6.18 -4.94 28.80
N VAL A 115 -6.87 -4.26 29.71
CA VAL A 115 -8.33 -4.09 29.63
C VAL A 115 -8.68 -3.18 28.45
N ASP A 116 -7.96 -2.06 28.26
CA ASP A 116 -8.18 -1.18 27.13
C ASP A 116 -7.92 -1.89 25.80
N LEU A 117 -6.85 -2.70 25.73
CA LEU A 117 -6.58 -3.53 24.55
C LEU A 117 -7.71 -4.53 24.28
N THR A 118 -8.27 -5.15 25.33
CA THR A 118 -9.40 -6.08 25.20
C THR A 118 -10.65 -5.38 24.67
N TYR A 119 -10.94 -4.15 25.12
CA TYR A 119 -12.03 -3.34 24.56
C TYR A 119 -11.79 -2.99 23.10
N HIS A 120 -10.57 -2.58 22.76
CA HIS A 120 -10.23 -2.31 21.36
C HIS A 120 -10.41 -3.53 20.44
N ILE A 121 -10.02 -4.73 20.92
CA ILE A 121 -10.26 -5.97 20.18
C ILE A 121 -11.76 -6.26 20.05
N SER A 122 -12.54 -6.01 21.11
CA SER A 122 -14.01 -6.15 21.06
C SER A 122 -14.65 -5.20 20.05
N ASP A 123 -14.15 -3.97 19.92
CA ASP A 123 -14.59 -3.01 18.91
C ASP A 123 -14.29 -3.52 17.48
N ILE A 124 -13.14 -4.17 17.29
CA ILE A 124 -12.82 -4.82 16.01
C ILE A 124 -13.81 -5.94 15.72
N LEU A 125 -14.03 -6.85 16.68
CA LEU A 125 -14.94 -7.99 16.51
C LEU A 125 -16.38 -7.55 16.18
N SER A 126 -16.84 -6.46 16.79
CA SER A 126 -18.17 -5.89 16.54
C SER A 126 -18.30 -5.20 15.17
N GLY A 127 -17.22 -5.06 14.41
CA GLY A 127 -17.22 -4.45 13.08
C GLY A 127 -17.15 -2.93 13.04
N ILE A 128 -16.88 -2.24 14.16
CA ILE A 128 -16.76 -0.77 14.21
C ILE A 128 -15.74 -0.23 13.20
N HIS A 129 -14.69 -0.99 12.92
CA HIS A 129 -13.62 -0.62 12.00
C HIS A 129 -13.74 -1.22 10.61
N SER A 130 -14.75 -2.06 10.38
CA SER A 130 -14.92 -2.83 9.15
C SER A 130 -15.68 -2.08 8.08
N LEU A 131 -15.42 -2.44 6.82
CA LEU A 131 -16.28 -2.04 5.71
C LEU A 131 -17.71 -2.56 5.96
N GLU A 132 -18.69 -1.67 5.79
CA GLU A 132 -20.11 -1.99 5.93
C GLU A 132 -20.57 -2.40 7.36
N GLY A 133 -19.69 -2.23 8.38
CA GLY A 133 -20.04 -2.56 9.77
C GLY A 133 -20.27 -4.06 10.03
N LEU A 134 -19.70 -4.92 9.19
CA LEU A 134 -19.79 -6.36 9.35
C LEU A 134 -18.85 -6.84 10.46
N GLU A 135 -19.23 -7.90 11.16
CA GLU A 135 -18.34 -8.62 12.10
C GLU A 135 -16.98 -8.89 11.48
N ASP A 136 -15.94 -8.70 12.27
CA ASP A 136 -14.55 -8.79 11.82
C ASP A 136 -13.72 -9.67 12.76
N ARG A 137 -12.46 -9.81 12.45
CA ARG A 137 -11.46 -10.54 13.21
C ARG A 137 -10.28 -9.61 13.51
N ALA A 138 -9.70 -9.77 14.70
CA ALA A 138 -8.48 -9.04 15.04
C ALA A 138 -7.26 -9.90 14.69
N LEU A 139 -6.38 -9.34 13.89
CA LEU A 139 -5.09 -9.93 13.54
C LEU A 139 -4.01 -9.34 14.44
N ILE A 140 -3.23 -10.19 15.09
CA ILE A 140 -2.07 -9.81 15.89
C ILE A 140 -0.82 -10.20 15.12
N GLU A 141 -0.05 -9.20 14.71
CA GLU A 141 1.10 -9.40 13.82
C GLU A 141 2.39 -8.83 14.39
N ALA A 142 3.51 -9.28 13.83
CA ALA A 142 4.80 -8.65 14.09
C ALA A 142 4.76 -7.16 13.72
N LEU A 143 5.35 -6.33 14.59
CA LEU A 143 5.59 -4.95 14.26
C LEU A 143 6.61 -4.88 13.09
N VAL A 144 6.33 -4.01 12.13
CA VAL A 144 7.26 -3.72 11.02
C VAL A 144 8.23 -2.64 11.49
N HIS A 145 9.52 -2.92 11.40
CA HIS A 145 10.59 -1.95 11.61
C HIS A 145 11.04 -1.41 10.26
N PRO A 146 10.67 -0.17 9.89
CA PRO A 146 10.98 0.34 8.56
C PRO A 146 12.47 0.36 8.27
N ASP A 147 12.82 0.15 7.02
CA ASP A 147 14.19 0.32 6.54
C ASP A 147 14.67 1.77 6.73
N LEU A 148 15.94 1.93 7.05
CA LEU A 148 16.55 3.23 7.34
C LEU A 148 16.53 4.21 6.15
N VAL A 149 16.34 3.72 4.94
CA VAL A 149 16.36 4.53 3.71
C VAL A 149 15.37 5.70 3.75
N PHE A 150 14.26 5.55 4.50
CA PHE A 150 13.24 6.59 4.63
C PHE A 150 13.28 7.35 5.97
N ASP A 151 14.19 7.05 6.88
CA ASP A 151 14.23 7.68 8.23
C ASP A 151 14.32 9.21 8.14
N ALA A 152 15.14 9.72 7.23
CA ALA A 152 15.31 11.16 7.06
C ALA A 152 14.07 11.89 6.52
N VAL A 153 13.13 11.15 5.91
CA VAL A 153 11.95 11.70 5.23
C VAL A 153 10.64 11.10 5.75
N THR A 154 10.63 10.70 7.02
CA THR A 154 9.45 10.13 7.68
C THR A 154 9.24 10.78 9.03
N TYR A 155 8.00 11.08 9.37
CA TYR A 155 7.60 11.49 10.71
C TYR A 155 6.83 10.35 11.37
N ARG A 156 7.50 9.55 12.22
CA ARG A 156 6.92 8.37 12.88
C ARG A 156 6.26 7.41 11.86
N GLY A 157 5.76 6.27 12.30
CA GLY A 157 5.04 5.33 11.45
C GLY A 157 5.93 4.60 10.42
N VAL A 158 5.28 3.91 9.50
CA VAL A 158 5.92 3.06 8.50
C VAL A 158 5.62 3.62 7.10
N PRO A 159 6.63 4.07 6.36
CA PRO A 159 6.49 4.37 4.93
C PRO A 159 6.05 3.14 4.18
N ASP A 160 5.21 3.31 3.18
CA ASP A 160 4.85 2.22 2.29
C ASP A 160 5.07 2.57 0.81
N ILE A 161 5.17 1.52 0.00
CA ILE A 161 5.32 1.61 -1.44
C ILE A 161 4.04 1.08 -2.09
N ARG A 162 3.31 1.95 -2.78
CA ARG A 162 2.15 1.56 -3.59
C ARG A 162 2.56 1.37 -5.03
N ILE A 163 2.29 0.18 -5.57
CA ILE A 163 2.49 -0.14 -6.99
C ILE A 163 1.14 -0.43 -7.63
N ILE A 164 0.81 0.27 -8.72
CA ILE A 164 -0.33 -0.09 -9.56
C ILE A 164 0.10 -1.17 -10.54
N VAL A 165 -0.73 -2.21 -10.64
CA VAL A 165 -0.53 -3.33 -11.56
C VAL A 165 -1.73 -3.44 -12.49
N TYR A 166 -1.48 -3.62 -13.78
CA TYR A 166 -2.50 -3.88 -14.78
C TYR A 166 -2.13 -5.11 -15.60
N ARG A 167 -3.02 -6.09 -15.65
CA ARG A 167 -2.80 -7.39 -16.32
C ARG A 167 -1.49 -8.07 -15.92
N GLY A 168 -1.12 -7.90 -14.64
CA GLY A 168 0.12 -8.40 -14.06
C GLY A 168 1.36 -7.55 -14.33
N VAL A 169 1.28 -6.49 -15.12
CA VAL A 169 2.40 -5.58 -15.39
C VAL A 169 2.40 -4.42 -14.38
N PRO A 170 3.47 -4.20 -13.61
CA PRO A 170 3.63 -3.01 -12.78
C PRO A 170 3.74 -1.75 -13.64
N VAL A 171 2.83 -0.79 -13.43
CA VAL A 171 2.73 0.38 -14.33
C VAL A 171 3.17 1.70 -13.71
N MET A 172 3.02 1.87 -12.41
CA MET A 172 3.36 3.12 -11.72
C MET A 172 3.57 2.84 -10.23
N GLY A 173 4.60 3.46 -9.65
CA GLY A 173 4.95 3.35 -8.23
C GLY A 173 4.95 4.70 -7.52
N MET A 174 4.63 4.70 -6.22
CA MET A 174 4.86 5.84 -5.33
C MET A 174 5.20 5.36 -3.92
N ALA A 175 6.07 6.09 -3.24
CA ALA A 175 6.24 6.00 -1.80
C ALA A 175 5.21 6.91 -1.11
N ARG A 176 4.61 6.43 -0.01
CA ARG A 176 3.75 7.23 0.86
C ARG A 176 4.49 7.45 2.17
N LEU A 177 4.87 8.69 2.43
CA LEU A 177 5.68 9.04 3.59
C LEU A 177 4.79 9.68 4.65
N PRO A 178 4.74 9.11 5.86
CA PRO A 178 4.01 9.67 7.00
C PRO A 178 4.48 11.08 7.37
N THR A 179 3.52 11.92 7.75
CA THR A 179 3.75 13.27 8.26
C THR A 179 3.13 13.44 9.65
N ARG A 180 3.41 14.55 10.31
CA ARG A 180 2.74 14.92 11.57
C ARG A 180 1.23 15.06 11.37
N VAL A 181 0.80 15.63 10.24
CA VAL A 181 -0.63 15.80 9.91
C VAL A 181 -1.32 14.45 9.73
N SER A 182 -0.63 13.47 9.16
CA SER A 182 -1.16 12.11 8.99
C SER A 182 -1.09 11.24 10.26
N ASP A 183 -0.56 11.80 11.36
CA ASP A 183 -0.35 11.07 12.61
C ASP A 183 0.43 9.75 12.40
N GLY A 184 1.53 9.84 11.65
CA GLY A 184 2.37 8.68 11.34
C GLY A 184 1.75 7.66 10.35
N LYS A 185 0.62 7.96 9.74
CA LYS A 185 -0.04 7.05 8.79
C LYS A 185 0.37 7.36 7.36
N ALA A 186 0.73 6.35 6.59
CA ALA A 186 1.09 6.45 5.18
C ALA A 186 -0.17 6.60 4.29
N ASN A 187 -1.04 7.56 4.61
CA ASN A 187 -2.31 7.78 3.92
C ASN A 187 -2.42 9.22 3.42
N LEU A 188 -2.45 9.42 2.09
CA LEU A 188 -2.51 10.74 1.47
C LEU A 188 -3.79 11.51 1.85
N HIS A 189 -4.92 10.84 2.04
CA HIS A 189 -6.17 11.48 2.48
C HIS A 189 -6.10 12.00 3.92
N ARG A 190 -5.16 11.49 4.72
CA ARG A 190 -4.87 11.94 6.09
C ARG A 190 -3.74 12.94 6.18
N GLY A 191 -3.11 13.30 5.04
CA GLY A 191 -2.05 14.30 4.97
C GLY A 191 -0.63 13.74 4.83
N ALA A 192 -0.45 12.44 4.59
CA ALA A 192 0.85 11.92 4.15
C ALA A 192 1.24 12.49 2.79
N ILE A 193 2.53 12.52 2.49
CA ILE A 193 3.01 12.88 1.15
C ILE A 193 3.13 11.66 0.26
N GLY A 194 2.80 11.83 -1.03
CA GLY A 194 3.02 10.82 -2.06
C GLY A 194 4.21 11.21 -2.93
N VAL A 195 5.23 10.38 -2.98
CA VAL A 195 6.44 10.60 -3.77
C VAL A 195 6.45 9.64 -4.94
N GLY A 196 6.48 10.15 -6.17
CA GLY A 196 6.57 9.33 -7.38
C GLY A 196 7.87 8.50 -7.40
N ILE A 197 7.85 7.36 -8.07
CA ILE A 197 9.03 6.51 -8.24
C ILE A 197 9.26 6.26 -9.72
N ASP A 198 10.49 6.48 -10.19
CA ASP A 198 10.94 6.08 -11.53
C ASP A 198 10.86 4.55 -11.64
N MET A 199 10.01 4.08 -12.53
CA MET A 199 9.77 2.63 -12.69
C MET A 199 11.03 1.87 -13.11
N GLY A 200 11.86 2.47 -13.98
CA GLY A 200 13.07 1.81 -14.49
C GLY A 200 14.22 1.79 -13.48
N LYS A 201 14.32 2.81 -12.61
CA LYS A 201 15.46 2.98 -11.70
C LYS A 201 15.13 2.67 -10.25
N GLY A 202 13.86 2.73 -9.87
CA GLY A 202 13.46 2.63 -8.46
C GLY A 202 13.90 3.85 -7.61
N THR A 203 14.14 5.01 -8.23
CA THR A 203 14.50 6.23 -7.51
C THR A 203 13.29 7.14 -7.33
N THR A 204 13.19 7.79 -6.17
CA THR A 204 12.10 8.72 -5.89
C THR A 204 12.22 10.00 -6.73
N LEU A 205 11.07 10.55 -7.07
CA LEU A 205 10.86 11.76 -7.86
C LEU A 205 10.37 12.90 -6.97
N ASN A 206 9.65 13.85 -7.57
CA ASN A 206 8.95 14.86 -6.81
C ASN A 206 7.80 14.26 -5.98
N ALA A 207 7.35 15.00 -4.99
CA ALA A 207 6.25 14.61 -4.14
C ALA A 207 5.02 15.49 -4.34
N VAL A 208 3.88 14.98 -3.90
CA VAL A 208 2.63 15.73 -3.74
C VAL A 208 2.22 15.73 -2.27
N HIS A 209 1.89 16.92 -1.75
CA HIS A 209 1.29 17.10 -0.44
C HIS A 209 -0.03 17.88 -0.61
N HIS A 210 -1.14 17.28 -0.21
CA HIS A 210 -2.47 17.75 -0.58
C HIS A 210 -2.62 17.91 -2.10
N SER A 211 -2.64 19.12 -2.63
CA SER A 211 -2.74 19.41 -4.07
C SER A 211 -1.51 20.12 -4.66
N GLY A 212 -0.47 20.33 -3.83
CA GLY A 212 0.76 21.02 -4.23
C GLY A 212 1.92 20.05 -4.45
N VAL A 213 2.76 20.35 -5.45
CA VAL A 213 4.03 19.65 -5.66
C VAL A 213 5.05 20.17 -4.67
N VAL A 214 5.74 19.25 -3.99
CA VAL A 214 6.79 19.54 -3.00
C VAL A 214 8.05 18.72 -3.31
N THR A 215 9.20 19.24 -2.91
CA THR A 215 10.50 18.59 -3.09
C THR A 215 11.14 18.17 -1.77
N HIS A 216 10.57 18.63 -0.65
CA HIS A 216 11.05 18.36 0.69
C HIS A 216 9.92 17.85 1.58
N HIS A 217 10.26 17.02 2.55
CA HIS A 217 9.31 16.54 3.54
C HIS A 217 8.87 17.70 4.47
N PRO A 218 7.56 17.91 4.70
CA PRO A 218 7.07 19.09 5.41
C PRO A 218 7.51 19.19 6.88
N ASP A 219 7.76 18.07 7.54
CA ASP A 219 8.13 18.07 8.96
C ASP A 219 9.63 17.95 9.18
N THR A 220 10.37 17.27 8.31
CA THR A 220 11.82 17.06 8.47
C THR A 220 12.66 18.06 7.68
N GLY A 221 12.08 18.68 6.63
CA GLY A 221 12.80 19.60 5.75
C GLY A 221 13.81 18.92 4.82
N ASN A 222 13.89 17.59 4.84
CA ASN A 222 14.83 16.85 3.99
C ASN A 222 14.27 16.64 2.58
N PRO A 223 15.14 16.56 1.54
CA PRO A 223 14.73 16.30 0.18
C PRO A 223 14.17 14.89 0.05
N VAL A 224 13.07 14.75 -0.69
CA VAL A 224 12.40 13.47 -0.95
C VAL A 224 12.72 12.88 -2.32
N THR A 225 13.46 13.63 -3.14
CA THR A 225 13.85 13.25 -4.50
C THR A 225 15.19 12.54 -4.51
N GLY A 226 15.35 11.55 -5.38
CA GLY A 226 16.65 10.86 -5.59
C GLY A 226 16.96 9.76 -4.57
N ILE A 227 16.01 9.40 -3.71
CA ILE A 227 16.18 8.28 -2.77
C ILE A 227 16.07 6.97 -3.56
N GLN A 228 17.09 6.12 -3.47
CA GLN A 228 17.06 4.78 -4.06
C GLN A 228 16.20 3.86 -3.20
N VAL A 229 15.11 3.34 -3.74
CA VAL A 229 14.23 2.38 -3.06
C VAL A 229 14.91 1.00 -3.08
N PRO A 230 15.22 0.42 -1.92
CA PRO A 230 15.82 -0.92 -1.85
C PRO A 230 14.87 -1.99 -2.39
N TYR A 231 15.40 -3.10 -2.86
CA TYR A 231 14.62 -4.27 -3.32
C TYR A 231 13.61 -3.96 -4.43
N TRP A 232 13.82 -2.90 -5.25
CA TRP A 232 12.81 -2.41 -6.18
C TRP A 232 12.29 -3.49 -7.14
N GLU A 233 13.18 -4.23 -7.80
CA GLU A 233 12.79 -5.31 -8.73
C GLU A 233 12.03 -6.44 -8.02
N SER A 234 12.46 -6.79 -6.81
CA SER A 234 11.76 -7.80 -5.99
C SER A 234 10.32 -7.36 -5.66
N MET A 235 10.12 -6.07 -5.30
CA MET A 235 8.79 -5.53 -5.05
C MET A 235 7.94 -5.48 -6.31
N LEU A 236 8.50 -5.17 -7.47
CA LEU A 236 7.80 -5.25 -8.75
C LEU A 236 7.36 -6.69 -9.05
N LEU A 237 8.21 -7.67 -8.77
CA LEU A 237 7.90 -9.08 -8.95
C LEU A 237 6.78 -9.54 -8.00
N MET A 238 6.84 -9.15 -6.71
CA MET A 238 5.75 -9.40 -5.76
C MET A 238 4.44 -8.79 -6.26
N ALA A 239 4.48 -7.56 -6.76
CA ALA A 239 3.30 -6.87 -7.29
C ALA A 239 2.74 -7.58 -8.54
N ALA A 240 3.59 -8.04 -9.46
CA ALA A 240 3.17 -8.79 -10.64
C ALA A 240 2.49 -10.11 -10.27
N LYS A 241 3.04 -10.87 -9.30
CA LYS A 241 2.48 -12.13 -8.78
C LYS A 241 1.13 -11.94 -8.08
N ALA A 242 0.86 -10.76 -7.50
CA ALA A 242 -0.40 -10.49 -6.81
C ALA A 242 -1.63 -10.58 -7.74
N VAL A 243 -1.48 -10.29 -9.03
CA VAL A 243 -2.54 -10.46 -10.03
C VAL A 243 -2.81 -11.95 -10.28
N ASP A 244 -1.77 -12.76 -10.45
CA ASP A 244 -1.92 -14.21 -10.66
C ASP A 244 -2.53 -14.88 -9.42
N MET A 245 -2.19 -14.40 -8.23
CA MET A 245 -2.70 -14.86 -6.95
C MET A 245 -4.20 -14.59 -6.77
N THR A 246 -4.69 -13.43 -7.24
CA THR A 246 -6.06 -12.97 -6.96
C THR A 246 -7.02 -13.09 -8.15
N GLY A 247 -6.49 -13.15 -9.37
CA GLY A 247 -7.29 -13.05 -10.58
C GLY A 247 -7.84 -11.64 -10.85
N LEU A 248 -7.38 -10.62 -10.12
CA LEU A 248 -7.77 -9.22 -10.33
C LEU A 248 -6.83 -8.57 -11.34
N GLY A 249 -7.36 -8.12 -12.48
CA GLY A 249 -6.54 -7.57 -13.56
C GLY A 249 -6.11 -6.11 -13.38
N TYR A 250 -6.71 -5.36 -12.44
CA TYR A 250 -6.32 -3.99 -12.07
C TYR A 250 -6.25 -3.85 -10.57
N LEU A 251 -5.04 -3.67 -10.02
CA LEU A 251 -4.77 -3.85 -8.61
C LEU A 251 -3.77 -2.82 -8.10
N GLY A 252 -3.96 -2.34 -6.88
CA GLY A 252 -2.96 -1.63 -6.10
C GLY A 252 -2.32 -2.58 -5.09
N VAL A 253 -1.00 -2.63 -5.06
CA VAL A 253 -0.22 -3.46 -4.16
C VAL A 253 0.53 -2.55 -3.20
N ASP A 254 0.29 -2.70 -1.90
CA ASP A 254 0.91 -1.92 -0.85
C ASP A 254 1.97 -2.78 -0.15
N LEU A 255 3.21 -2.33 -0.23
CA LEU A 255 4.39 -3.02 0.29
C LEU A 255 5.10 -2.13 1.31
N VAL A 256 5.72 -2.74 2.30
CA VAL A 256 6.66 -2.07 3.21
C VAL A 256 8.01 -2.75 3.11
N ILE A 257 9.06 -2.02 3.50
CA ILE A 257 10.40 -2.58 3.60
C ILE A 257 10.73 -2.68 5.09
N ASP A 258 10.74 -3.90 5.58
CA ASP A 258 11.19 -4.20 6.95
C ASP A 258 12.72 -4.30 6.97
N ARG A 259 13.34 -3.72 8.00
CA ARG A 259 14.80 -3.65 8.14
C ARG A 259 15.49 -5.01 8.15
N GLU A 260 14.84 -6.03 8.73
CA GLU A 260 15.41 -7.37 8.88
C GLU A 260 14.85 -8.37 7.86
N ARG A 261 13.57 -8.20 7.49
CA ARG A 261 12.83 -9.16 6.66
C ARG A 261 12.76 -8.76 5.18
N GLY A 262 13.19 -7.52 4.85
CA GLY A 262 13.07 -6.97 3.50
C GLY A 262 11.63 -6.59 3.12
N PRO A 263 11.25 -6.67 1.84
CA PRO A 263 9.94 -6.26 1.37
C PRO A 263 8.83 -7.22 1.82
N LEU A 264 7.75 -6.66 2.37
CA LEU A 264 6.58 -7.38 2.86
C LEU A 264 5.30 -6.81 2.23
N LEU A 265 4.40 -7.69 1.81
CA LEU A 265 3.07 -7.30 1.36
C LEU A 265 2.18 -6.95 2.56
N LEU A 266 1.66 -5.72 2.59
CA LEU A 266 0.71 -5.27 3.62
C LEU A 266 -0.74 -5.52 3.24
N GLU A 267 -1.14 -5.01 2.05
CA GLU A 267 -2.51 -5.13 1.57
C GLU A 267 -2.58 -5.01 0.04
N LEU A 268 -3.72 -5.46 -0.49
CA LEU A 268 -4.10 -5.33 -1.89
C LEU A 268 -5.36 -4.46 -1.98
N ASN A 269 -5.45 -3.67 -3.06
CA ASN A 269 -6.54 -2.72 -3.25
C ASN A 269 -7.17 -2.88 -4.64
N ALA A 270 -8.41 -3.35 -4.71
CA ALA A 270 -9.16 -3.46 -5.97
C ALA A 270 -9.70 -2.11 -6.46
N ARG A 271 -9.80 -1.09 -5.57
CA ARG A 271 -10.43 0.23 -5.85
C ARG A 271 -9.46 1.38 -5.52
N LEU A 272 -8.23 1.28 -5.97
CA LEU A 272 -7.15 2.22 -5.62
C LEU A 272 -7.41 3.64 -6.12
N GLY A 273 -6.90 4.64 -5.39
CA GLY A 273 -6.95 6.06 -5.75
C GLY A 273 -6.01 6.39 -6.91
N LEU A 274 -6.24 7.56 -7.55
CA LEU A 274 -5.48 8.01 -8.72
C LEU A 274 -4.45 9.11 -8.41
N GLN A 275 -4.25 9.45 -7.13
CA GLN A 275 -3.27 10.46 -6.68
C GLN A 275 -1.83 10.12 -7.05
N ILE A 276 -1.52 8.86 -7.30
CA ILE A 276 -0.24 8.40 -7.81
C ILE A 276 0.16 9.09 -9.13
N GLN A 277 -0.80 9.48 -9.97
CA GLN A 277 -0.54 10.23 -11.20
C GLN A 277 0.02 11.63 -10.90
N ILE A 278 -0.47 12.27 -9.83
CA ILE A 278 0.01 13.59 -9.39
C ILE A 278 1.41 13.45 -8.80
N ALA A 279 1.63 12.44 -7.96
CA ALA A 279 2.94 12.15 -7.37
C ALA A 279 4.02 11.90 -8.45
N ASN A 280 3.66 11.22 -9.52
CA ASN A 280 4.56 10.96 -10.66
C ASN A 280 4.57 12.08 -11.71
N GLN A 281 3.68 13.08 -11.61
CA GLN A 281 3.46 14.10 -12.64
C GLN A 281 3.26 13.50 -14.05
N ALA A 282 2.65 12.33 -14.10
CA ALA A 282 2.48 11.53 -15.31
C ALA A 282 1.12 10.86 -15.36
N GLY A 283 0.51 10.83 -16.56
CA GLY A 283 -0.74 10.14 -16.79
C GLY A 283 -0.58 8.61 -16.82
N LEU A 284 -1.51 7.91 -16.20
CA LEU A 284 -1.53 6.45 -16.14
C LEU A 284 -2.11 5.83 -17.43
N LEU A 285 -3.04 6.53 -18.11
CA LEU A 285 -3.81 5.98 -19.23
C LEU A 285 -2.92 5.46 -20.36
N ARG A 286 -1.91 6.22 -20.76
CA ARG A 286 -1.01 5.80 -21.85
C ARG A 286 -0.25 4.52 -21.53
N ARG A 287 0.13 4.31 -20.27
CA ARG A 287 0.82 3.10 -19.83
C ARG A 287 -0.09 1.89 -19.89
N LEU A 288 -1.37 2.05 -19.52
CA LEU A 288 -2.37 0.99 -19.63
C LEU A 288 -2.65 0.62 -21.09
N GLU A 289 -2.79 1.63 -21.97
CA GLU A 289 -2.99 1.42 -23.40
C GLU A 289 -1.80 0.73 -24.11
N LEU A 290 -0.57 0.93 -23.61
CA LEU A 290 0.60 0.21 -24.10
C LEU A 290 0.53 -1.27 -23.76
N ILE A 291 0.07 -1.61 -22.54
CA ILE A 291 -0.10 -3.00 -22.11
C ILE A 291 -1.20 -3.69 -22.91
N ASP A 292 -2.29 -2.99 -23.25
CA ASP A 292 -3.36 -3.55 -24.08
C ASP A 292 -2.88 -3.93 -25.49
N LYS A 293 -1.81 -3.30 -25.96
CA LYS A 293 -1.17 -3.58 -27.26
C LYS A 293 0.03 -4.52 -27.17
N ALA A 294 0.42 -4.91 -25.97
CA ALA A 294 1.57 -5.77 -25.73
C ALA A 294 1.32 -7.19 -26.28
N SER A 295 2.39 -7.85 -26.75
CA SER A 295 2.30 -9.23 -27.20
C SER A 295 2.00 -10.18 -26.03
N PRO A 296 1.35 -11.34 -26.29
CA PRO A 296 1.06 -12.33 -25.25
C PRO A 296 2.30 -12.80 -24.49
N ASP A 297 3.47 -12.87 -25.14
CA ASP A 297 4.73 -13.32 -24.54
C ASP A 297 5.16 -12.42 -23.37
N ILE A 298 4.92 -11.10 -23.46
CA ILE A 298 5.20 -10.13 -22.41
C ILE A 298 4.35 -10.42 -21.17
N LEU A 299 3.15 -10.93 -21.35
CA LEU A 299 2.21 -11.22 -20.29
C LEU A 299 2.33 -12.64 -19.71
N ALA A 300 3.20 -13.48 -20.27
CA ALA A 300 3.25 -14.91 -19.98
C ALA A 300 3.69 -15.21 -18.54
N THR A 301 4.71 -14.51 -18.02
CA THR A 301 5.23 -14.74 -16.66
C THR A 301 5.41 -13.43 -15.89
N PRO A 302 5.39 -13.46 -14.55
CA PRO A 302 5.66 -12.27 -13.74
C PRO A 302 7.02 -11.62 -14.08
N GLU A 303 8.05 -12.43 -14.32
CA GLU A 303 9.40 -11.98 -14.67
C GLU A 303 9.42 -11.24 -16.01
N ALA A 304 8.75 -11.77 -17.03
CA ALA A 304 8.62 -11.12 -18.34
C ALA A 304 7.87 -9.78 -18.24
N ARG A 305 6.79 -9.72 -17.45
CA ARG A 305 6.01 -8.51 -17.19
C ARG A 305 6.87 -7.43 -16.52
N VAL A 306 7.68 -7.80 -15.51
CA VAL A 306 8.57 -6.88 -14.80
C VAL A 306 9.69 -6.41 -15.73
N ALA A 307 10.35 -7.30 -16.44
CA ALA A 307 11.41 -6.95 -17.38
C ALA A 307 10.93 -5.95 -18.44
N TRP A 308 9.74 -6.19 -18.99
CA TRP A 308 9.12 -5.28 -19.95
C TRP A 308 8.77 -3.91 -19.33
N ALA A 309 8.22 -3.89 -18.10
CA ALA A 309 7.89 -2.66 -17.39
C ALA A 309 9.13 -1.80 -17.12
N LEU A 310 10.22 -2.41 -16.66
CA LEU A 310 11.50 -1.74 -16.39
C LEU A 310 12.09 -1.10 -17.64
N GLN A 311 11.93 -1.71 -18.82
CA GLN A 311 12.42 -1.18 -20.09
C GLN A 311 11.50 -0.10 -20.68
N THR A 312 10.17 -0.27 -20.52
CA THR A 312 9.17 0.55 -21.21
C THR A 312 8.83 1.82 -20.44
N PHE A 313 8.79 1.77 -19.10
CA PHE A 313 8.32 2.89 -18.27
C PHE A 313 9.45 3.74 -17.66
N ILE A 314 10.58 3.84 -18.35
CA ILE A 314 11.65 4.78 -18.00
C ILE A 314 11.17 6.21 -18.30
N ILE A 315 11.42 7.15 -17.39
CA ILE A 315 10.93 8.55 -17.49
C ILE A 315 11.37 9.27 -18.77
N ARG A 316 12.46 8.87 -19.41
CA ARG A 316 12.94 9.50 -20.65
C ARG A 316 11.90 9.57 -21.78
N ASP A 317 10.94 8.62 -21.82
CA ASP A 317 9.99 8.53 -22.92
C ASP A 317 8.66 9.29 -22.71
N VAL A 318 8.38 9.73 -21.47
CA VAL A 318 7.15 10.49 -21.16
C VAL A 318 7.29 11.98 -21.48
N LEU A 319 8.53 12.52 -21.49
CA LEU A 319 8.81 13.92 -21.80
C LEU A 319 9.19 14.16 -23.27
N ALA A 320 9.68 13.15 -23.98
CA ALA A 320 10.07 13.26 -25.39
C ALA A 320 8.89 13.34 -26.38
N GLY A 321 7.66 13.19 -25.91
CA GLY A 321 6.45 13.42 -26.72
C GLY A 321 6.08 14.90 -26.91
N LYS A 322 6.95 15.83 -26.50
CA LYS A 322 6.75 17.29 -26.68
C LYS A 322 7.54 17.91 -27.84
N GLU A 323 8.31 17.11 -28.56
CA GLU A 323 8.98 17.58 -29.79
C GLU A 323 8.57 16.67 -30.96
N LYS A 324 7.35 16.92 -31.48
CA LYS A 324 7.03 16.82 -32.93
C LYS A 324 5.66 17.44 -33.16
#